data_7c4410d0722425c1f4ccaaae48a5040a
#
_entry.id   7c4410d0722425c1f4ccaaae48a5040a
#
_cell.length_a   1.000
_cell.length_b   1.000
_cell.length_c   1.000
_cell.angle_alpha   90.00
_cell.angle_beta   90.00
_cell.angle_gamma   90.00
#
_symmetry.space_group_name_H-M   'P 1'
#
loop_
_entity.id
_entity.type
_entity.pdbx_description
1 polymer ?
#
loop_
_entity_poly.entity_id
_entity_poly.type
_entity_poly.pdbx_seq_one_letter_code
_entity_poly.pdbx_strand_id
1 'polypeptide(L)'
;MYMRKAHELILSQFKINLAMYRIYQLQKKNYITDNHHVKAYYVKMNIIGEYSETKECKNSLVLVESVWDACNVSCWNSDWKDGEVVKKEDITFYPNSNFNGYCNSDIVVESPDGLYLAESVGWKKVIDLEEATYRVLWRNSSFDWNKIINKEDFDLTRLKEMGERIHKELEEEN
;
A
#
# COMPACT_ATOMS: atom_id res chain seq x y z
N MET A 1 -19.07 23.45 36.55
CA MET A 1 -17.72 23.61 35.96
C MET A 1 -16.80 22.42 36.26
N TYR A 2 -16.83 21.84 37.43
CA TYR A 2 -16.00 20.68 37.80
C TYR A 2 -16.37 19.38 37.10
N MET A 3 -17.64 19.09 36.85
CA MET A 3 -18.08 17.85 36.20
C MET A 3 -17.68 17.75 34.72
N ARG A 4 -17.64 18.85 33.94
CA ARG A 4 -17.19 18.85 32.56
C ARG A 4 -15.69 18.53 32.44
N LYS A 5 -14.85 19.08 33.30
CA LYS A 5 -13.42 18.79 33.31
C LYS A 5 -13.09 17.34 33.68
N ALA A 6 -13.85 16.75 34.62
CA ALA A 6 -13.68 15.35 34.98
C ALA A 6 -14.09 14.42 33.83
N HIS A 7 -15.16 14.75 33.11
CA HIS A 7 -15.60 13.96 31.95
C HIS A 7 -14.60 14.06 30.78
N GLU A 8 -14.05 15.23 30.53
CA GLU A 8 -12.99 15.41 29.50
C GLU A 8 -11.69 14.73 29.89
N LEU A 9 -11.31 14.70 31.19
CA LEU A 9 -10.15 13.96 31.66
C LEU A 9 -10.35 12.44 31.55
N ILE A 10 -11.53 11.95 31.85
CA ILE A 10 -11.89 10.52 31.71
C ILE A 10 -11.87 10.13 30.23
N LEU A 11 -12.43 10.95 29.33
CA LEU A 11 -12.39 10.73 27.90
C LEU A 11 -10.96 10.82 27.32
N SER A 12 -10.09 11.66 27.91
CA SER A 12 -8.68 11.74 27.50
C SER A 12 -7.84 10.55 28.02
N GLN A 13 -8.19 9.98 29.17
CA GLN A 13 -7.54 8.75 29.67
C GLN A 13 -8.06 7.48 28.99
N PHE A 14 -9.27 7.51 28.43
CA PHE A 14 -9.82 6.44 27.56
C PHE A 14 -9.61 6.71 26.08
N LYS A 15 -8.68 7.57 25.66
CA LYS A 15 -8.08 7.41 24.35
C LYS A 15 -7.35 6.06 24.37
N ILE A 16 -8.12 5.02 24.11
CA ILE A 16 -7.60 3.74 23.67
C ILE A 16 -6.65 4.10 22.55
N ASN A 17 -5.35 3.90 22.72
CA ASN A 17 -4.39 3.97 21.63
C ASN A 17 -4.75 2.84 20.67
N LEU A 18 -5.69 3.12 19.76
CA LEU A 18 -5.98 2.21 18.67
C LEU A 18 -4.69 2.09 17.88
N ALA A 19 -4.25 0.86 17.71
CA ALA A 19 -3.11 0.60 16.83
C ALA A 19 -3.45 1.13 15.45
N MET A 20 -2.53 1.92 14.88
CA MET A 20 -2.65 2.46 13.53
C MET A 20 -1.83 1.62 12.58
N TYR A 21 -2.42 1.24 11.47
CA TYR A 21 -1.80 0.45 10.42
C TYR A 21 -1.70 1.28 9.15
N ARG A 22 -0.65 1.05 8.38
CA ARG A 22 -0.33 1.84 7.20
C ARG A 22 -0.78 1.14 5.93
N ILE A 23 -1.09 1.97 4.94
CA ILE A 23 -1.42 1.53 3.58
C ILE A 23 -0.35 2.09 2.66
N TYR A 24 0.20 1.24 1.79
CA TYR A 24 1.27 1.59 0.88
C TYR A 24 0.85 1.33 -0.56
N GLN A 25 1.36 2.12 -1.47
CA GLN A 25 1.23 1.89 -2.90
C GLN A 25 2.58 2.00 -3.59
N LEU A 26 2.89 1.06 -4.47
CA LEU A 26 4.04 1.14 -5.34
C LEU A 26 3.80 2.20 -6.41
N GLN A 27 4.68 3.18 -6.46
CA GLN A 27 4.64 4.24 -7.44
C GLN A 27 5.80 4.12 -8.38
N LYS A 28 5.50 4.23 -9.67
CA LYS A 28 6.48 4.23 -10.74
C LYS A 28 6.34 5.51 -11.55
N LYS A 29 7.28 6.45 -11.34
CA LYS A 29 7.36 7.66 -12.15
C LYS A 29 8.15 7.38 -13.42
N ASN A 30 7.49 7.50 -14.53
CA ASN A 30 8.11 7.31 -15.86
C ASN A 30 8.79 8.59 -16.34
N TYR A 31 9.99 8.43 -16.88
CA TYR A 31 10.69 9.46 -17.64
C TYR A 31 10.64 9.06 -19.12
N ILE A 32 9.91 9.83 -19.91
CA ILE A 32 9.61 9.54 -21.32
C ILE A 32 10.58 10.30 -22.20
N THR A 33 11.03 9.68 -23.29
CA THR A 33 11.81 10.33 -24.36
C THR A 33 10.90 11.08 -25.32
N ASP A 34 11.50 11.91 -26.18
CA ASP A 34 10.79 12.62 -27.24
C ASP A 34 10.02 11.72 -28.21
N ASN A 35 10.36 10.44 -28.26
CA ASN A 35 9.68 9.41 -29.06
C ASN A 35 8.60 8.63 -28.28
N HIS A 36 8.15 9.12 -27.16
CA HIS A 36 7.15 8.48 -26.28
C HIS A 36 7.52 7.10 -25.74
N HIS A 37 8.77 6.68 -25.83
CA HIS A 37 9.26 5.45 -25.21
C HIS A 37 9.73 5.71 -23.78
N VAL A 38 9.34 4.85 -22.86
CA VAL A 38 9.83 4.92 -21.48
C VAL A 38 11.34 4.69 -21.47
N LYS A 39 12.11 5.71 -21.14
CA LYS A 39 13.58 5.67 -21.08
C LYS A 39 14.10 5.20 -19.74
N ALA A 40 13.45 5.62 -18.68
CA ALA A 40 13.84 5.34 -17.31
C ALA A 40 12.63 5.46 -16.38
N TYR A 41 12.72 4.91 -15.18
CA TYR A 41 11.72 5.12 -14.14
C TYR A 41 12.32 5.16 -12.74
N TYR A 42 11.65 5.92 -11.91
CA TYR A 42 11.84 5.97 -10.47
C TYR A 42 10.77 5.12 -9.80
N VAL A 43 11.17 4.23 -8.89
CA VAL A 43 10.27 3.30 -8.21
C VAL A 43 10.33 3.53 -6.72
N LYS A 44 9.18 3.70 -6.09
CA LYS A 44 9.09 3.88 -4.64
C LYS A 44 7.78 3.33 -4.08
N MET A 45 7.87 2.60 -2.97
CA MET A 45 6.72 2.23 -2.16
C MET A 45 6.40 3.39 -1.21
N ASN A 46 5.28 4.08 -1.43
CA ASN A 46 4.87 5.23 -0.65
C ASN A 46 3.73 4.88 0.31
N ILE A 47 3.74 5.52 1.47
CA ILE A 47 2.59 5.50 2.38
C ILE A 47 1.50 6.40 1.80
N ILE A 48 0.33 5.83 1.54
CA ILE A 48 -0.81 6.56 0.99
C ILE A 48 -1.90 6.84 2.02
N GLY A 49 -1.87 6.17 3.15
CA GLY A 49 -2.86 6.34 4.19
C GLY A 49 -2.61 5.46 5.41
N GLU A 50 -3.56 5.52 6.32
CA GLU A 50 -3.59 4.74 7.54
C GLU A 50 -5.02 4.35 7.93
N TYR A 51 -5.16 3.33 8.74
CA TYR A 51 -6.43 2.93 9.31
C TYR A 51 -6.25 2.40 10.73
N SER A 52 -7.33 2.44 11.50
CA SER A 52 -7.38 1.84 12.83
C SER A 52 -8.12 0.51 12.79
N GLU A 53 -7.66 -0.45 13.59
CA GLU A 53 -8.37 -1.71 13.78
C GLU A 53 -9.71 -1.45 14.49
N THR A 54 -10.81 -1.94 13.91
CA THR A 54 -12.09 -1.98 14.60
C THR A 54 -12.11 -3.20 15.52
N LYS A 55 -12.64 -3.05 16.73
CA LYS A 55 -12.67 -4.13 17.77
C LYS A 55 -13.36 -5.43 17.31
N GLU A 56 -14.08 -5.39 16.20
CA GLU A 56 -14.90 -6.50 15.73
C GLU A 56 -14.21 -7.35 14.66
N CYS A 57 -13.17 -6.86 14.00
CA CYS A 57 -12.50 -7.58 12.93
C CYS A 57 -11.27 -8.35 13.44
N LYS A 58 -11.43 -9.64 13.71
CA LYS A 58 -10.35 -10.53 14.16
C LYS A 58 -9.60 -11.22 13.01
N ASN A 59 -10.08 -11.10 11.77
CA ASN A 59 -9.51 -11.76 10.61
C ASN A 59 -8.79 -10.74 9.73
N SER A 60 -7.47 -10.85 9.65
CA SER A 60 -6.64 -9.94 8.85
C SER A 60 -7.01 -9.91 7.37
N LEU A 61 -7.43 -11.03 6.78
CA LEU A 61 -7.83 -11.05 5.36
C LEU A 61 -9.10 -10.24 5.12
N VAL A 62 -10.09 -10.33 5.99
CA VAL A 62 -11.30 -9.50 5.92
C VAL A 62 -10.96 -8.02 6.09
N LEU A 63 -10.05 -7.72 7.00
CA LEU A 63 -9.61 -6.35 7.26
C LEU A 63 -8.90 -5.74 6.05
N VAL A 64 -7.94 -6.44 5.45
CA VAL A 64 -7.21 -5.94 4.27
C VAL A 64 -8.12 -5.82 3.04
N GLU A 65 -9.09 -6.69 2.87
CA GLU A 65 -10.10 -6.60 1.81
C GLU A 65 -10.97 -5.35 1.98
N SER A 66 -11.40 -5.06 3.19
CA SER A 66 -12.15 -3.85 3.53
C SER A 66 -11.36 -2.56 3.24
N VAL A 67 -10.06 -2.58 3.53
CA VAL A 67 -9.15 -1.46 3.21
C VAL A 67 -8.99 -1.32 1.69
N TRP A 68 -8.84 -2.43 0.97
CA TRP A 68 -8.73 -2.42 -0.48
C TRP A 68 -9.97 -1.82 -1.15
N ASP A 69 -11.16 -2.21 -0.71
CA ASP A 69 -12.41 -1.62 -1.20
C ASP A 69 -12.45 -0.10 -0.99
N ALA A 70 -11.98 0.37 0.17
CA ALA A 70 -11.89 1.80 0.45
C ALA A 70 -10.86 2.54 -0.40
N CYS A 71 -9.80 1.86 -0.85
CA CYS A 71 -8.79 2.46 -1.73
C CYS A 71 -9.34 2.83 -3.12
N ASN A 72 -10.44 2.20 -3.57
CA ASN A 72 -11.09 2.57 -4.83
C ASN A 72 -12.01 3.79 -4.63
N VAL A 73 -11.41 4.92 -4.30
CA VAL A 73 -12.10 6.16 -3.91
C VAL A 73 -13.10 6.62 -4.96
N SER A 74 -12.78 6.53 -6.24
CA SER A 74 -13.67 6.91 -7.33
C SER A 74 -14.98 6.11 -7.39
N CYS A 75 -15.02 4.91 -6.80
CA CYS A 75 -16.22 4.08 -6.76
C CYS A 75 -17.26 4.58 -5.74
N TRP A 76 -16.83 5.30 -4.69
CA TRP A 76 -17.73 5.77 -3.63
C TRP A 76 -17.69 7.30 -3.40
N ASN A 77 -16.77 8.00 -4.03
CA ASN A 77 -16.64 9.47 -3.99
C ASN A 77 -16.29 9.98 -5.38
N SER A 78 -17.30 10.23 -6.22
CA SER A 78 -17.14 10.72 -7.60
C SER A 78 -16.56 12.13 -7.69
N ASP A 79 -16.65 12.92 -6.61
CA ASP A 79 -16.19 14.31 -6.56
C ASP A 79 -14.75 14.43 -6.02
N TRP A 80 -14.12 13.30 -5.67
CA TRP A 80 -12.77 13.29 -5.15
C TRP A 80 -11.77 13.84 -6.17
N LYS A 81 -10.91 14.74 -5.68
CA LYS A 81 -9.81 15.31 -6.45
C LYS A 81 -8.49 14.83 -5.89
N ASP A 82 -7.55 14.56 -6.77
CA ASP A 82 -6.21 14.16 -6.38
C ASP A 82 -5.57 15.16 -5.41
N GLY A 83 -4.96 14.67 -4.35
CA GLY A 83 -4.35 15.47 -3.29
C GLY A 83 -5.28 15.90 -2.14
N GLU A 84 -6.58 15.59 -2.20
CA GLU A 84 -7.48 15.81 -1.07
C GLU A 84 -7.33 14.72 0.01
N VAL A 85 -7.50 15.12 1.28
CA VAL A 85 -7.64 14.15 2.38
C VAL A 85 -8.99 13.48 2.26
N VAL A 86 -8.99 12.17 2.18
CA VAL A 86 -10.21 11.37 2.09
C VAL A 86 -10.31 10.47 3.29
N LYS A 87 -11.50 10.46 3.89
CA LYS A 87 -11.83 9.55 5.00
C LYS A 87 -13.00 8.68 4.60
N LYS A 88 -12.88 7.39 4.90
CA LYS A 88 -13.98 6.43 4.84
C LYS A 88 -13.94 5.58 6.10
N GLU A 89 -14.90 5.79 7.00
CA GLU A 89 -14.92 5.15 8.31
C GLU A 89 -13.61 5.41 9.09
N ASP A 90 -12.83 4.36 9.39
CA ASP A 90 -11.58 4.43 10.14
C ASP A 90 -10.34 4.61 9.24
N ILE A 91 -10.54 4.79 7.93
CA ILE A 91 -9.47 4.89 6.94
C ILE A 91 -9.27 6.35 6.55
N THR A 92 -8.02 6.80 6.59
CA THR A 92 -7.62 8.15 6.17
C THR A 92 -6.55 8.02 5.08
N PHE A 93 -6.80 8.61 3.90
CA PHE A 93 -5.80 8.74 2.85
C PHE A 93 -5.08 10.07 2.97
N TYR A 94 -3.76 10.06 2.80
CA TYR A 94 -2.93 11.25 2.96
C TYR A 94 -2.97 12.14 1.72
N PRO A 95 -3.01 13.48 1.91
CA PRO A 95 -2.80 14.41 0.82
C PRO A 95 -1.34 14.32 0.32
N ASN A 96 -1.12 14.65 -0.95
CA ASN A 96 0.23 14.68 -1.55
C ASN A 96 1.03 13.37 -1.48
N SER A 97 0.35 12.24 -1.29
CA SER A 97 0.97 10.90 -1.30
C SER A 97 1.17 10.34 -2.71
N ASN A 98 0.74 11.08 -3.74
CA ASN A 98 0.61 10.64 -5.13
C ASN A 98 -0.37 9.47 -5.32
N PHE A 99 -1.25 9.25 -4.37
CA PHE A 99 -2.33 8.29 -4.50
C PHE A 99 -3.35 8.79 -5.53
N ASN A 100 -3.67 7.96 -6.51
CA ASN A 100 -4.53 8.32 -7.64
C ASN A 100 -6.00 7.91 -7.50
N GLY A 101 -6.41 7.45 -6.31
CA GLY A 101 -7.78 7.02 -6.03
C GLY A 101 -8.13 5.62 -6.52
N TYR A 102 -7.17 4.86 -7.00
CA TYR A 102 -7.33 3.49 -7.46
C TYR A 102 -6.39 2.52 -6.77
N CYS A 103 -6.86 1.31 -6.55
CA CYS A 103 -6.05 0.17 -6.17
C CYS A 103 -5.94 -0.81 -7.32
N ASN A 104 -4.70 -1.15 -7.61
CA ASN A 104 -4.37 -2.31 -8.42
C ASN A 104 -3.63 -3.33 -7.56
N SER A 105 -2.99 -4.31 -8.17
CA SER A 105 -2.12 -5.26 -7.49
C SER A 105 -0.79 -4.64 -7.00
N ASP A 106 -0.79 -3.36 -6.67
CA ASP A 106 0.35 -2.55 -6.23
C ASP A 106 0.18 -1.98 -4.81
N ILE A 107 -0.88 -2.38 -4.12
CA ILE A 107 -1.20 -1.97 -2.76
C ILE A 107 -0.68 -2.98 -1.75
N VAL A 108 -0.06 -2.48 -0.70
CA VAL A 108 0.31 -3.25 0.49
C VAL A 108 -0.43 -2.70 1.69
N VAL A 109 -1.08 -3.58 2.43
CA VAL A 109 -1.79 -3.24 3.66
C VAL A 109 -1.09 -3.86 4.85
N GLU A 110 -0.67 -3.04 5.78
CA GLU A 110 -0.20 -3.48 7.10
C GLU A 110 -1.41 -3.93 7.93
N SER A 111 -1.29 -5.05 8.61
CA SER A 111 -2.31 -5.60 9.50
C SER A 111 -1.67 -6.08 10.81
N PRO A 112 -2.45 -6.45 11.85
CA PRO A 112 -1.92 -6.92 13.11
C PRO A 112 -0.93 -8.08 13.02
N ASP A 113 -1.06 -8.94 12.01
CA ASP A 113 -0.23 -10.14 11.83
C ASP A 113 0.79 -10.05 10.68
N GLY A 114 0.92 -8.89 10.03
CA GLY A 114 1.94 -8.65 9.02
C GLY A 114 1.49 -7.82 7.83
N LEU A 115 2.26 -7.90 6.75
CA LEU A 115 2.05 -7.16 5.52
C LEU A 115 1.39 -8.04 4.47
N TYR A 116 0.36 -7.51 3.82
CA TYR A 116 -0.37 -8.19 2.75
C TYR A 116 -0.32 -7.38 1.46
N LEU A 117 0.24 -7.99 0.43
CA LEU A 117 0.28 -7.45 -0.93
C LEU A 117 -0.97 -7.91 -1.70
N ALA A 118 -1.68 -6.98 -2.32
CA ALA A 118 -2.77 -7.29 -3.23
C ALA A 118 -2.25 -8.01 -4.48
N GLU A 119 -2.92 -9.09 -4.87
CA GLU A 119 -2.67 -9.83 -6.09
C GLU A 119 -3.84 -9.71 -7.06
N SER A 120 -3.73 -10.27 -8.25
CA SER A 120 -4.85 -10.30 -9.21
C SER A 120 -6.04 -11.09 -8.65
N VAL A 121 -5.77 -12.07 -7.81
CA VAL A 121 -6.76 -12.84 -7.04
C VAL A 121 -6.24 -13.02 -5.62
N GLY A 122 -6.87 -12.35 -4.65
CA GLY A 122 -6.55 -12.48 -3.23
C GLY A 122 -5.33 -11.68 -2.77
N TRP A 123 -4.68 -12.19 -1.74
CA TRP A 123 -3.63 -11.51 -1.00
C TRP A 123 -2.43 -12.42 -0.77
N LYS A 124 -1.24 -11.85 -0.87
CA LYS A 124 0.03 -12.51 -0.54
C LYS A 124 0.62 -11.88 0.71
N LYS A 125 0.82 -12.69 1.77
CA LYS A 125 1.59 -12.23 2.92
C LYS A 125 3.06 -12.11 2.51
N VAL A 126 3.68 -10.96 2.79
CA VAL A 126 5.06 -10.65 2.45
C VAL A 126 5.87 -10.36 3.71
N ILE A 127 7.18 -10.54 3.63
CA ILE A 127 8.09 -10.35 4.77
C ILE A 127 8.29 -8.85 5.05
N ASP A 128 8.43 -8.05 4.00
CA ASP A 128 8.65 -6.62 4.07
C ASP A 128 8.22 -5.89 2.78
N LEU A 129 8.34 -4.56 2.78
CA LEU A 129 7.98 -3.73 1.64
C LEU A 129 8.91 -3.90 0.44
N GLU A 130 10.14 -4.32 0.67
CA GLU A 130 11.08 -4.60 -0.42
C GLU A 130 10.65 -5.86 -1.17
N GLU A 131 10.26 -6.93 -0.48
CA GLU A 131 9.65 -8.10 -1.11
C GLU A 131 8.41 -7.74 -1.92
N ALA A 132 7.51 -6.95 -1.32
CA ALA A 132 6.31 -6.49 -2.02
C ALA A 132 6.65 -5.73 -3.30
N THR A 133 7.63 -4.84 -3.24
CA THR A 133 8.11 -4.08 -4.41
C THR A 133 8.59 -5.01 -5.51
N TYR A 134 9.42 -5.98 -5.17
CA TYR A 134 9.96 -6.92 -6.16
C TYR A 134 8.87 -7.78 -6.79
N ARG A 135 7.92 -8.26 -5.99
CA ARG A 135 6.79 -9.06 -6.50
C ARG A 135 5.95 -8.27 -7.50
N VAL A 136 5.64 -7.00 -7.22
CA VAL A 136 4.89 -6.15 -8.14
C VAL A 136 5.67 -5.91 -9.43
N LEU A 137 6.95 -5.64 -9.34
CA LEU A 137 7.80 -5.38 -10.50
C LEU A 137 8.00 -6.63 -11.35
N TRP A 138 8.22 -7.79 -10.74
CA TRP A 138 8.42 -9.06 -11.45
C TRP A 138 7.16 -9.61 -12.12
N ARG A 139 5.98 -9.22 -11.69
CA ARG A 139 4.72 -9.59 -12.37
C ARG A 139 4.58 -8.94 -13.75
N ASN A 140 5.25 -7.82 -13.97
CA ASN A 140 5.25 -7.12 -15.24
C ASN A 140 6.37 -7.68 -16.12
N SER A 141 6.04 -8.54 -17.08
CA SER A 141 7.00 -9.16 -17.98
C SER A 141 7.76 -8.19 -18.88
N SER A 142 7.24 -6.96 -19.05
CA SER A 142 7.90 -5.87 -19.80
C SER A 142 8.81 -5.00 -18.93
N PHE A 143 8.95 -5.32 -17.63
CA PHE A 143 9.75 -4.54 -16.71
C PHE A 143 11.25 -4.75 -16.94
N ASP A 144 11.97 -3.66 -17.14
CA ASP A 144 13.41 -3.67 -17.36
C ASP A 144 14.14 -2.98 -16.19
N TRP A 145 14.81 -3.77 -15.37
CA TRP A 145 15.59 -3.30 -14.22
C TRP A 145 16.70 -2.32 -14.59
N ASN A 146 17.24 -2.41 -15.80
CA ASN A 146 18.29 -1.49 -16.25
C ASN A 146 17.77 -0.06 -16.43
N LYS A 147 16.47 0.11 -16.51
CA LYS A 147 15.82 1.43 -16.64
C LYS A 147 15.48 2.10 -15.32
N ILE A 148 15.68 1.43 -14.17
CA ILE A 148 15.48 2.05 -12.85
C ILE A 148 16.61 3.04 -12.58
N ILE A 149 16.28 4.29 -12.23
CA ILE A 149 17.26 5.34 -11.94
C ILE A 149 17.67 5.39 -10.47
N ASN A 150 16.83 4.88 -9.56
CA ASN A 150 17.12 4.83 -8.12
C ASN A 150 17.56 3.44 -7.65
N LYS A 151 18.48 2.84 -8.37
CA LYS A 151 18.97 1.47 -8.07
C LYS A 151 19.63 1.35 -6.69
N GLU A 152 20.20 2.43 -6.19
CA GLU A 152 20.82 2.52 -4.87
C GLU A 152 19.83 2.32 -3.71
N ASP A 153 18.53 2.49 -3.96
CA ASP A 153 17.49 2.25 -2.97
C ASP A 153 17.15 0.75 -2.81
N PHE A 154 17.77 -0.11 -3.62
CA PHE A 154 17.49 -1.54 -3.66
C PHE A 154 18.74 -2.39 -3.41
N ASP A 155 18.57 -3.48 -2.69
CA ASP A 155 19.58 -4.54 -2.58
C ASP A 155 19.52 -5.43 -3.84
N LEU A 156 20.46 -5.23 -4.76
CA LEU A 156 20.48 -5.95 -6.04
C LEU A 156 20.71 -7.46 -5.88
N THR A 157 21.43 -7.89 -4.85
CA THR A 157 21.65 -9.32 -4.57
C THR A 157 20.34 -9.96 -4.12
N ARG A 158 19.69 -9.37 -3.13
CA ARG A 158 18.39 -9.81 -2.65
C ARG A 158 17.33 -9.80 -3.76
N LEU A 159 17.33 -8.76 -4.59
CA LEU A 159 16.45 -8.65 -5.74
C LEU A 159 16.56 -9.86 -6.68
N LYS A 160 17.79 -10.26 -7.02
CA LYS A 160 18.02 -11.39 -7.92
C LYS A 160 17.53 -12.70 -7.31
N GLU A 161 17.88 -12.96 -6.05
CA GLU A 161 17.46 -14.14 -5.31
C GLU A 161 15.92 -14.23 -5.20
N MET A 162 15.27 -13.09 -4.94
CA MET A 162 13.81 -13.04 -4.89
C MET A 162 13.17 -13.23 -6.24
N GLY A 163 13.76 -12.68 -7.30
CA GLY A 163 13.29 -12.87 -8.67
C GLY A 163 13.29 -14.35 -9.06
N GLU A 164 14.36 -15.06 -8.78
CA GLU A 164 14.47 -16.51 -9.02
C GLU A 164 13.40 -17.30 -8.24
N ARG A 165 13.16 -16.94 -6.98
CA ARG A 165 12.13 -17.56 -6.15
C ARG A 165 10.72 -17.28 -6.69
N ILE A 166 10.42 -16.05 -7.05
CA ILE A 166 9.11 -15.66 -7.57
C ILE A 166 8.82 -16.37 -8.89
N HIS A 167 9.79 -16.44 -9.79
CA HIS A 167 9.63 -17.19 -11.05
C HIS A 167 9.32 -18.66 -10.80
N LYS A 168 10.02 -19.30 -9.87
CA LYS A 168 9.76 -20.67 -9.50
C LYS A 168 8.35 -20.88 -8.94
N GLU A 169 7.90 -19.99 -8.04
CA GLU A 169 6.53 -20.03 -7.50
C GLU A 169 5.49 -19.95 -8.63
N LEU A 170 5.67 -19.05 -9.61
CA LEU A 170 4.76 -18.89 -10.74
C LEU A 170 4.74 -20.08 -11.70
N GLU A 171 5.85 -20.79 -11.86
CA GLU A 171 5.93 -22.02 -12.66
C GLU A 171 5.21 -23.19 -11.96
N GLU A 172 5.24 -23.25 -10.64
CA GLU A 172 4.58 -24.30 -9.84
C GLU A 172 3.04 -24.12 -9.76
N GLU A 173 2.53 -22.90 -9.96
CA GLU A 173 1.10 -22.57 -9.97
C GLU A 173 0.40 -22.81 -11.32
N ASN A 174 1.14 -23.05 -12.41
CA ASN A 174 0.64 -23.33 -13.76
C ASN A 174 0.70 -24.82 -14.08
#